data_f0548f98af0179ba8ec9b24ecd3e3f65
#
_entry.id   f0548f98af0179ba8ec9b24ecd3e3f65
#
_cell.length_a   1.000
_cell.length_b   1.000
_cell.length_c   1.000
_cell.angle_alpha   90.00
_cell.angle_beta   90.00
_cell.angle_gamma   90.00
#
_symmetry.space_group_name_H-M   'P 1'
#
loop_
_entity.id
_entity.type
_entity.pdbx_description
1 polymer ?
#
loop_
_entity_poly.entity_id
_entity_poly.type
_entity_poly.pdbx_seq_one_letter_code
_entity_poly.pdbx_strand_id
1 'polypeptide(L)'
;MNYKGHNGNPIVERVSTENAASQIKGMPRVPISKATAHEVISLSYGFFTPLTGFMGRQEVDGTLDKMQLPDGTLWSIPIVFDISAEDIEKLEIKEGGSVVLEYLGAPMAIFEITEIYEYDLECMAEKTYGTTDDRHPGVKKTKAYKDRFLGGDITLINEPVFNEPFKSFWLTPKQHREVAQQKGWQHVVAHQTRNVPHTGHEALMKQAWFAANEDLPVDTLKTGVLVNAIMGQKRVGDYVDEAILLAQNALRTSGYFRDDVHMVSFTLWDMRYAGPREAIFHAILRTNLGCSHHMFGRDHAGVGDFYGPYDAQNLLQEHREKLALKPVFLRENWYSPECSDIESSALCGFDSTAQSFSGSLIRSILTDEVKPTRMVMRPEVFDVVMESATKYGQGSPFVNEEYLKNRLPIFYLAQLEELD
;
A
#
# COMPACT_ATOMS: atom_id res chain seq x y z
N MET A 1 -16.91 16.33 10.15
CA MET A 1 -17.49 14.97 10.12
C MET A 1 -16.50 14.03 10.81
N ASN A 2 -17.00 13.14 11.67
CA ASN A 2 -16.13 12.17 12.35
C ASN A 2 -15.94 10.98 11.40
N TYR A 3 -14.85 10.95 10.65
CA TYR A 3 -14.55 9.87 9.72
C TYR A 3 -14.15 8.62 10.51
N LYS A 4 -14.93 7.57 10.41
CA LYS A 4 -14.62 6.29 11.05
C LYS A 4 -13.79 5.41 10.12
N GLY A 5 -12.70 4.89 10.65
CA GLY A 5 -11.84 3.90 10.02
C GLY A 5 -12.22 2.47 10.39
N HIS A 6 -11.21 1.62 10.41
CA HIS A 6 -11.35 0.22 10.75
C HIS A 6 -11.98 0.01 12.14
N ASN A 7 -12.91 -0.93 12.24
CA ASN A 7 -13.71 -1.22 13.46
C ASN A 7 -14.42 -0.01 14.08
N GLY A 8 -14.73 1.01 13.27
CA GLY A 8 -15.43 2.20 13.76
C GLY A 8 -14.56 3.19 14.52
N ASN A 9 -13.25 2.95 14.62
CA ASN A 9 -12.31 3.88 15.24
C ASN A 9 -12.25 5.20 14.46
N PRO A 10 -12.07 6.35 15.12
CA PRO A 10 -11.75 7.59 14.44
C PRO A 10 -10.46 7.44 13.62
N ILE A 11 -10.36 8.13 12.49
CA ILE A 11 -9.10 8.20 11.75
C ILE A 11 -8.07 8.92 12.62
N VAL A 12 -6.94 8.26 12.83
CA VAL A 12 -5.80 8.84 13.55
C VAL A 12 -5.20 9.97 12.73
N GLU A 13 -4.97 11.12 13.38
CA GLU A 13 -4.28 12.26 12.79
C GLU A 13 -3.27 12.78 13.81
N ARG A 14 -2.00 12.48 13.58
CA ARG A 14 -0.87 12.77 14.48
C ARG A 14 0.12 13.70 13.76
N VAL A 15 -0.39 14.85 13.32
CA VAL A 15 0.40 15.91 12.65
C VAL A 15 0.40 17.14 13.54
N SER A 16 1.58 17.63 13.90
CA SER A 16 1.72 18.82 14.72
C SER A 16 1.45 20.09 13.90
N THR A 17 0.75 21.02 14.51
CA THR A 17 0.54 22.36 13.97
C THR A 17 1.48 23.41 14.58
N GLU A 18 2.32 23.00 15.53
CA GLU A 18 3.26 23.87 16.23
C GLU A 18 4.60 23.99 15.49
N ASN A 19 5.37 25.02 15.83
CA ASN A 19 6.71 25.17 15.27
C ASN A 19 7.60 24.01 15.68
N ALA A 20 7.99 23.18 14.71
CA ALA A 20 8.80 21.99 14.90
C ALA A 20 10.14 22.27 15.60
N ALA A 21 10.84 23.36 15.26
CA ALA A 21 12.15 23.68 15.81
C ALA A 21 12.12 23.86 17.34
N SER A 22 11.03 24.44 17.89
CA SER A 22 10.90 24.64 19.34
C SER A 22 10.64 23.35 20.11
N GLN A 23 10.01 22.37 19.46
CA GLN A 23 9.63 21.10 20.10
C GLN A 23 10.79 20.12 20.23
N ILE A 24 11.79 20.17 19.35
CA ILE A 24 12.87 19.17 19.24
C ILE A 24 14.17 19.57 19.93
N LYS A 25 14.23 20.74 20.56
CA LYS A 25 15.46 21.26 21.18
C LYS A 25 15.97 20.30 22.28
N GLY A 26 17.20 19.80 22.11
CA GLY A 26 17.85 18.92 23.07
C GLY A 26 17.38 17.44 23.02
N MET A 27 16.50 17.07 22.12
CA MET A 27 16.11 15.66 21.96
C MET A 27 17.18 14.88 21.18
N PRO A 28 17.44 13.61 21.54
CA PRO A 28 18.28 12.74 20.73
C PRO A 28 17.68 12.55 19.31
N ARG A 29 18.56 12.45 18.31
CA ARG A 29 18.16 12.26 16.91
C ARG A 29 18.47 10.84 16.46
N VAL A 30 17.47 10.15 15.92
CA VAL A 30 17.59 8.79 15.42
C VAL A 30 17.39 8.80 13.91
N PRO A 31 18.43 8.50 13.11
CA PRO A 31 18.29 8.42 11.67
C PRO A 31 17.44 7.20 11.29
N ILE A 32 16.49 7.41 10.37
CA ILE A 32 15.58 6.38 9.93
C ILE A 32 15.75 6.04 8.45
N SER A 33 15.35 4.80 8.11
CA SER A 33 15.32 4.33 6.74
C SER A 33 14.14 4.93 5.96
N LYS A 34 14.19 4.82 4.63
CA LYS A 34 13.06 5.17 3.75
C LYS A 34 11.81 4.37 4.10
N ALA A 35 11.95 3.07 4.42
CA ALA A 35 10.83 2.22 4.79
C ALA A 35 10.16 2.70 6.09
N THR A 36 10.96 3.06 7.09
CA THR A 36 10.47 3.61 8.36
C THR A 36 9.81 4.98 8.13
N ALA A 37 10.37 5.84 7.27
CA ALA A 37 9.76 7.12 6.92
C ALA A 37 8.38 6.95 6.25
N HIS A 38 8.20 5.93 5.38
CA HIS A 38 6.90 5.57 4.82
C HIS A 38 5.89 5.16 5.91
N GLU A 39 6.33 4.38 6.91
CA GLU A 39 5.51 3.97 8.04
C GLU A 39 5.14 5.16 8.93
N VAL A 40 6.08 6.06 9.22
CA VAL A 40 5.82 7.31 9.96
C VAL A 40 4.75 8.14 9.27
N ILE A 41 4.83 8.35 7.95
CA ILE A 41 3.80 9.06 7.18
C ILE A 41 2.45 8.33 7.30
N SER A 42 2.45 7.02 7.11
CA SER A 42 1.22 6.21 7.12
C SER A 42 0.55 6.18 8.50
N LEU A 43 1.32 6.09 9.58
CA LEU A 43 0.84 6.20 10.95
C LEU A 43 0.26 7.59 11.20
N SER A 44 1.02 8.65 10.90
CA SER A 44 0.65 10.03 11.25
C SER A 44 -0.60 10.53 10.54
N TYR A 45 -0.83 10.15 9.28
CA TYR A 45 -2.03 10.52 8.53
C TYR A 45 -3.19 9.51 8.66
N GLY A 46 -3.00 8.43 9.44
CA GLY A 46 -4.07 7.48 9.78
C GLY A 46 -4.34 6.41 8.73
N PHE A 47 -3.42 6.14 7.80
CA PHE A 47 -3.51 4.96 6.93
C PHE A 47 -3.51 3.67 7.77
N PHE A 48 -2.81 3.68 8.91
CA PHE A 48 -2.67 2.56 9.84
C PHE A 48 -3.59 2.70 11.07
N THR A 49 -4.67 3.48 10.99
CA THR A 49 -5.67 3.53 12.07
C THR A 49 -6.10 2.10 12.47
N PRO A 50 -6.10 1.74 13.78
CA PRO A 50 -6.09 2.63 14.93
C PRO A 50 -4.70 2.92 15.54
N LEU A 51 -3.60 2.47 14.95
CA LEU A 51 -2.28 2.71 15.51
C LEU A 51 -1.95 4.19 15.56
N THR A 52 -1.35 4.63 16.66
CA THR A 52 -0.85 6.00 16.90
C THR A 52 0.66 6.09 16.80
N GLY A 53 1.34 4.94 16.66
CA GLY A 53 2.78 4.84 16.55
C GLY A 53 3.24 3.41 16.33
N PHE A 54 4.47 3.12 16.70
CA PHE A 54 5.04 1.78 16.59
C PHE A 54 4.61 0.89 17.75
N MET A 55 4.33 -0.36 17.45
CA MET A 55 3.76 -1.33 18.40
C MET A 55 4.71 -1.63 19.57
N GLY A 56 4.14 -1.66 20.79
CA GLY A 56 4.74 -2.29 21.94
C GLY A 56 4.62 -3.83 21.89
N ARG A 57 5.27 -4.50 22.82
CA ARG A 57 5.34 -5.97 22.85
C ARG A 57 3.96 -6.63 22.88
N GLN A 58 3.04 -6.12 23.71
CA GLN A 58 1.70 -6.70 23.83
C GLN A 58 0.91 -6.64 22.52
N GLU A 59 1.05 -5.56 21.75
CA GLU A 59 0.41 -5.40 20.43
C GLU A 59 1.03 -6.36 19.41
N VAL A 60 2.35 -6.53 19.43
CA VAL A 60 3.06 -7.50 18.58
C VAL A 60 2.61 -8.92 18.90
N ASP A 61 2.58 -9.32 20.18
CA ASP A 61 2.11 -10.63 20.61
C ASP A 61 0.68 -10.91 20.12
N GLY A 62 -0.24 -9.96 20.33
CA GLY A 62 -1.64 -10.07 19.89
C GLY A 62 -1.76 -10.17 18.36
N THR A 63 -0.99 -9.37 17.64
CA THR A 63 -0.92 -9.38 16.17
C THR A 63 -0.43 -10.73 15.64
N LEU A 64 0.63 -11.26 16.22
CA LEU A 64 1.25 -12.50 15.77
C LEU A 64 0.41 -13.73 16.14
N ASP A 65 -0.12 -13.79 17.37
CA ASP A 65 -0.80 -14.96 17.89
C ASP A 65 -2.26 -15.05 17.44
N LYS A 66 -2.96 -13.91 17.35
CA LYS A 66 -4.42 -13.86 17.15
C LYS A 66 -4.85 -12.97 16.01
N MET A 67 -3.92 -12.28 15.34
CA MET A 67 -4.22 -11.18 14.41
C MET A 67 -5.14 -10.13 15.04
N GLN A 68 -4.86 -9.72 16.27
CA GLN A 68 -5.66 -8.75 17.02
C GLN A 68 -4.78 -7.84 17.86
N LEU A 69 -5.15 -6.57 17.94
CA LEU A 69 -4.65 -5.65 18.94
C LEU A 69 -5.21 -6.01 20.34
N PRO A 70 -4.68 -5.44 21.42
CA PRO A 70 -5.15 -5.73 22.78
C PRO A 70 -6.65 -5.49 23.02
N ASP A 71 -7.25 -4.56 22.28
CA ASP A 71 -8.69 -4.25 22.36
C ASP A 71 -9.56 -5.21 21.51
N GLY A 72 -8.96 -6.20 20.85
CA GLY A 72 -9.64 -7.16 19.98
C GLY A 72 -9.80 -6.70 18.53
N THR A 73 -9.33 -5.50 18.18
CA THR A 73 -9.33 -5.01 16.79
C THR A 73 -8.50 -5.92 15.90
N LEU A 74 -9.07 -6.34 14.76
CA LEU A 74 -8.35 -7.17 13.77
C LEU A 74 -7.14 -6.41 13.23
N TRP A 75 -5.95 -7.02 13.34
CA TRP A 75 -4.69 -6.47 12.85
C TRP A 75 -3.71 -7.59 12.56
N SER A 76 -3.13 -7.64 11.37
CA SER A 76 -2.46 -8.85 10.87
C SER A 76 -0.95 -8.74 10.64
N ILE A 77 -0.40 -7.52 10.60
CA ILE A 77 1.03 -7.28 10.32
C ILE A 77 1.65 -6.44 11.43
N PRO A 78 2.77 -6.87 12.04
CA PRO A 78 3.48 -6.05 13.01
C PRO A 78 4.04 -4.77 12.37
N ILE A 79 3.82 -3.63 13.01
CA ILE A 79 4.40 -2.33 12.67
C ILE A 79 5.36 -1.95 13.78
N VAL A 80 6.64 -2.23 13.58
CA VAL A 80 7.66 -2.17 14.62
C VAL A 80 8.82 -1.25 14.24
N PHE A 81 9.44 -0.64 15.24
CA PHE A 81 10.64 0.18 15.09
C PHE A 81 11.84 -0.52 15.73
N ASP A 82 12.79 -0.96 14.92
CA ASP A 82 13.99 -1.63 15.40
C ASP A 82 15.16 -0.68 15.58
N ILE A 83 15.93 -0.91 16.65
CA ILE A 83 17.13 -0.13 17.02
C ILE A 83 18.17 -1.04 17.68
N SER A 84 19.45 -0.70 17.62
CA SER A 84 20.47 -1.47 18.33
C SER A 84 20.57 -1.06 19.80
N ALA A 85 20.93 -2.00 20.67
CA ALA A 85 21.26 -1.71 22.07
C ALA A 85 22.39 -0.67 22.18
N GLU A 86 23.36 -0.70 21.26
CA GLU A 86 24.44 0.29 21.18
C GLU A 86 23.91 1.71 20.91
N ASP A 87 22.97 1.87 19.95
CA ASP A 87 22.36 3.16 19.66
C ASP A 87 21.52 3.67 20.84
N ILE A 88 20.81 2.78 21.56
CA ILE A 88 20.06 3.12 22.77
C ILE A 88 20.99 3.69 23.84
N GLU A 89 22.10 3.01 24.11
CA GLU A 89 23.08 3.46 25.10
C GLU A 89 23.75 4.78 24.69
N LYS A 90 24.21 4.87 23.43
CA LYS A 90 24.90 6.05 22.88
C LYS A 90 24.02 7.30 22.87
N LEU A 91 22.73 7.15 22.59
CA LEU A 91 21.77 8.26 22.52
C LEU A 91 21.02 8.47 23.85
N GLU A 92 21.35 7.70 24.89
CA GLU A 92 20.70 7.73 26.20
C GLU A 92 19.17 7.57 26.15
N ILE A 93 18.69 6.75 25.21
CA ILE A 93 17.26 6.50 25.00
C ILE A 93 16.68 5.73 26.18
N LYS A 94 15.51 6.19 26.69
CA LYS A 94 14.84 5.60 27.85
C LYS A 94 13.33 5.53 27.63
N GLU A 95 12.69 4.56 28.28
CA GLU A 95 11.23 4.55 28.39
C GLU A 95 10.73 5.82 29.09
N GLY A 96 9.63 6.37 28.59
CA GLY A 96 9.11 7.67 29.00
C GLY A 96 9.83 8.87 28.42
N GLY A 97 10.88 8.66 27.62
CA GLY A 97 11.60 9.69 26.89
C GLY A 97 11.06 9.89 25.47
N SER A 98 11.63 10.88 24.79
CA SER A 98 11.28 11.17 23.38
C SER A 98 12.53 11.33 22.53
N VAL A 99 12.46 10.93 21.28
CA VAL A 99 13.52 11.13 20.28
C VAL A 99 12.94 11.78 19.03
N VAL A 100 13.80 12.41 18.25
CA VAL A 100 13.46 12.90 16.91
C VAL A 100 13.82 11.84 15.89
N LEU A 101 12.87 11.39 15.10
CA LEU A 101 13.13 10.57 13.93
C LEU A 101 13.59 11.49 12.79
N GLU A 102 14.74 11.17 12.21
CA GLU A 102 15.40 12.01 11.19
C GLU A 102 15.52 11.25 9.86
N TYR A 103 14.94 11.82 8.81
CA TYR A 103 15.04 11.24 7.47
C TYR A 103 15.89 12.11 6.55
N LEU A 104 16.97 11.54 5.99
CA LEU A 104 17.94 12.23 5.12
C LEU A 104 18.50 13.54 5.73
N GLY A 105 18.74 13.56 7.03
CA GLY A 105 19.28 14.71 7.74
C GLY A 105 18.26 15.79 8.11
N ALA A 106 16.95 15.57 7.84
CA ALA A 106 15.90 16.49 8.24
C ALA A 106 15.02 15.86 9.34
N PRO A 107 14.69 16.60 10.42
CA PRO A 107 13.72 16.13 11.42
C PRO A 107 12.37 15.84 10.76
N MET A 108 11.77 14.72 11.14
CA MET A 108 10.51 14.25 10.56
C MET A 108 9.39 14.14 11.58
N ALA A 109 9.64 13.44 12.68
CA ALA A 109 8.63 13.16 13.70
C ALA A 109 9.25 13.11 15.09
N ILE A 110 8.47 13.39 16.11
CA ILE A 110 8.78 13.07 17.51
C ILE A 110 8.24 11.67 17.78
N PHE A 111 9.05 10.83 18.41
CA PHE A 111 8.68 9.51 18.86
C PHE A 111 8.75 9.47 20.39
N GLU A 112 7.59 9.36 21.04
CA GLU A 112 7.40 9.26 22.47
C GLU A 112 7.46 7.77 22.86
N ILE A 113 8.56 7.35 23.48
CA ILE A 113 8.88 5.94 23.74
C ILE A 113 8.19 5.49 25.02
N THR A 114 7.30 4.52 24.92
CA THR A 114 6.59 3.91 26.06
C THR A 114 7.23 2.60 26.49
N GLU A 115 7.91 1.89 25.59
CA GLU A 115 8.47 0.57 25.86
C GLU A 115 9.73 0.32 25.04
N ILE A 116 10.72 -0.35 25.65
CA ILE A 116 11.91 -0.89 25.00
C ILE A 116 11.93 -2.40 25.22
N TYR A 117 11.90 -3.21 24.15
CA TYR A 117 11.76 -4.66 24.28
C TYR A 117 12.61 -5.44 23.28
N GLU A 118 12.79 -6.72 23.55
CA GLU A 118 13.39 -7.70 22.64
C GLU A 118 12.30 -8.59 22.05
N TYR A 119 12.53 -9.14 20.87
CA TYR A 119 11.63 -10.11 20.27
C TYR A 119 12.40 -11.19 19.52
N ASP A 120 11.87 -12.41 19.52
CA ASP A 120 12.41 -13.52 18.71
C ASP A 120 12.04 -13.30 17.23
N LEU A 121 13.06 -13.00 16.43
CA LEU A 121 12.89 -12.67 15.00
C LEU A 121 12.48 -13.89 14.15
N GLU A 122 12.88 -15.12 14.53
CA GLU A 122 12.44 -16.33 13.85
C GLU A 122 10.95 -16.60 14.13
N CYS A 123 10.54 -16.48 15.38
CA CYS A 123 9.14 -16.57 15.78
C CYS A 123 8.28 -15.49 15.09
N MET A 124 8.76 -14.23 15.02
CA MET A 124 8.08 -13.16 14.30
C MET A 124 7.94 -13.48 12.81
N ALA A 125 8.99 -13.99 12.17
CA ALA A 125 8.96 -14.36 10.76
C ALA A 125 8.00 -15.53 10.51
N GLU A 126 8.10 -16.61 11.29
CA GLU A 126 7.23 -17.78 11.15
C GLU A 126 5.75 -17.40 11.28
N LYS A 127 5.40 -16.64 12.31
CA LYS A 127 4.00 -16.25 12.56
C LYS A 127 3.47 -15.25 11.53
N THR A 128 4.33 -14.39 10.98
CA THR A 128 3.91 -13.40 9.97
C THR A 128 3.77 -14.02 8.59
N TYR A 129 4.71 -14.88 8.19
CA TYR A 129 4.82 -15.39 6.81
C TYR A 129 4.46 -16.87 6.66
N GLY A 130 4.27 -17.61 7.76
CA GLY A 130 4.05 -19.06 7.74
C GLY A 130 5.31 -19.86 7.37
N THR A 131 6.48 -19.21 7.39
CA THR A 131 7.77 -19.81 7.03
C THR A 131 8.92 -19.04 7.64
N THR A 132 10.07 -19.72 7.84
CA THR A 132 11.34 -19.09 8.22
C THR A 132 12.39 -19.14 7.09
N ASP A 133 11.97 -19.53 5.88
CA ASP A 133 12.85 -19.66 4.70
C ASP A 133 13.33 -18.29 4.19
N ASP A 134 14.64 -18.08 4.14
CA ASP A 134 15.27 -16.83 3.70
C ASP A 134 15.07 -16.50 2.21
N ARG A 135 14.57 -17.44 1.40
CA ARG A 135 14.12 -17.14 0.03
C ARG A 135 12.90 -16.24 0.01
N HIS A 136 12.13 -16.21 1.11
CA HIS A 136 11.03 -15.28 1.27
C HIS A 136 11.54 -13.89 1.65
N PRO A 137 11.29 -12.83 0.85
CA PRO A 137 11.88 -11.50 1.07
C PRO A 137 11.47 -10.85 2.40
N GLY A 138 10.25 -11.13 2.88
CA GLY A 138 9.77 -10.65 4.17
C GLY A 138 10.49 -11.33 5.33
N VAL A 139 10.74 -12.64 5.26
CA VAL A 139 11.53 -13.40 6.26
C VAL A 139 12.93 -12.81 6.36
N LYS A 140 13.61 -12.64 5.22
CA LYS A 140 14.95 -12.06 5.17
C LYS A 140 14.99 -10.66 5.79
N LYS A 141 13.98 -9.83 5.53
CA LYS A 141 13.88 -8.49 6.11
C LYS A 141 13.66 -8.55 7.62
N THR A 142 12.76 -9.40 8.10
CA THR A 142 12.47 -9.56 9.54
C THR A 142 13.68 -10.06 10.31
N LYS A 143 14.40 -11.06 9.80
CA LYS A 143 15.63 -11.56 10.42
C LYS A 143 16.79 -10.53 10.42
N ALA A 144 16.69 -9.49 9.61
CA ALA A 144 17.67 -8.41 9.55
C ALA A 144 17.35 -7.24 10.49
N TYR A 145 16.27 -7.30 11.27
CA TYR A 145 16.00 -6.30 12.31
C TYR A 145 17.11 -6.29 13.36
N LYS A 146 17.30 -5.16 13.98
CA LYS A 146 18.22 -4.98 15.11
C LYS A 146 17.69 -5.70 16.35
N ASP A 147 18.48 -5.73 17.40
CA ASP A 147 18.25 -6.55 18.60
C ASP A 147 17.27 -5.95 19.61
N ARG A 148 16.83 -4.71 19.40
CA ARG A 148 15.83 -4.01 20.24
C ARG A 148 14.71 -3.41 19.42
N PHE A 149 13.56 -3.25 20.06
CA PHE A 149 12.40 -2.57 19.51
C PHE A 149 11.93 -1.46 20.43
N LEU A 150 11.44 -0.38 19.84
CA LEU A 150 10.80 0.71 20.56
C LEU A 150 9.30 0.72 20.22
N GLY A 151 8.46 0.69 21.26
CA GLY A 151 7.03 0.93 21.17
C GLY A 151 6.66 2.31 21.66
N GLY A 152 5.62 2.91 21.10
CA GLY A 152 5.11 4.20 21.53
C GLY A 152 4.49 5.03 20.43
N ASP A 153 4.11 6.26 20.76
CA ASP A 153 3.38 7.16 19.88
C ASP A 153 4.31 8.03 19.03
N ILE A 154 3.88 8.35 17.82
CA ILE A 154 4.59 9.30 16.96
C ILE A 154 3.76 10.55 16.70
N THR A 155 4.42 11.67 16.45
CA THR A 155 3.81 12.92 16.00
C THR A 155 4.66 13.49 14.86
N LEU A 156 4.10 13.58 13.66
CA LEU A 156 4.75 14.19 12.50
C LEU A 156 4.89 15.70 12.74
N ILE A 157 6.10 16.22 12.62
CA ILE A 157 6.41 17.64 12.84
C ILE A 157 6.90 18.34 11.58
N ASN A 158 7.20 17.59 10.52
CA ASN A 158 7.66 18.12 9.25
C ASN A 158 6.99 17.32 8.13
N GLU A 159 6.01 17.94 7.49
CA GLU A 159 5.19 17.26 6.49
C GLU A 159 5.96 16.98 5.20
N PRO A 160 5.76 15.82 4.56
CA PRO A 160 6.41 15.48 3.31
C PRO A 160 5.93 16.37 2.17
N VAL A 161 6.87 16.89 1.39
CA VAL A 161 6.60 17.58 0.13
C VAL A 161 6.79 16.61 -1.02
N PHE A 162 5.71 16.29 -1.70
CA PHE A 162 5.73 15.33 -2.79
C PHE A 162 6.16 15.96 -4.11
N ASN A 163 7.02 15.26 -4.85
CA ASN A 163 7.41 15.64 -6.20
C ASN A 163 6.32 15.25 -7.23
N GLU A 164 6.27 15.92 -8.38
CA GLU A 164 5.44 15.47 -9.49
C GLU A 164 6.02 14.18 -10.14
N PRO A 165 5.16 13.23 -10.56
CA PRO A 165 3.70 13.31 -10.59
C PRO A 165 3.01 12.90 -9.26
N PHE A 166 3.77 12.47 -8.25
CA PHE A 166 3.22 11.94 -6.99
C PHE A 166 2.32 12.94 -6.28
N LYS A 167 2.71 14.22 -6.26
CA LYS A 167 1.91 15.30 -5.66
C LYS A 167 0.46 15.31 -6.16
N SER A 168 0.26 15.09 -7.44
CA SER A 168 -1.07 15.08 -8.07
C SER A 168 -1.95 13.88 -7.67
N PHE A 169 -1.35 12.83 -7.08
CA PHE A 169 -2.03 11.59 -6.69
C PHE A 169 -2.01 11.33 -5.18
N TRP A 170 -1.30 12.18 -4.42
CA TRP A 170 -1.25 12.05 -2.97
C TRP A 170 -2.55 12.54 -2.34
N LEU A 171 -3.16 11.68 -1.53
CA LEU A 171 -4.31 12.01 -0.70
C LEU A 171 -4.19 11.30 0.64
N THR A 172 -4.47 12.02 1.73
CA THR A 172 -4.61 11.41 3.05
C THR A 172 -5.93 10.63 3.15
N PRO A 173 -6.10 9.72 4.12
CA PRO A 173 -7.38 9.03 4.34
C PRO A 173 -8.58 9.96 4.48
N LYS A 174 -8.40 11.11 5.12
CA LYS A 174 -9.43 12.15 5.24
C LYS A 174 -9.80 12.73 3.87
N GLN A 175 -8.80 13.11 3.08
CA GLN A 175 -9.00 13.67 1.74
C GLN A 175 -9.66 12.66 0.78
N HIS A 176 -9.31 11.35 0.85
CA HIS A 176 -10.00 10.33 0.07
C HIS A 176 -11.51 10.33 0.34
N ARG A 177 -11.91 10.42 1.61
CA ARG A 177 -13.31 10.45 2.03
C ARG A 177 -14.03 11.73 1.58
N GLU A 178 -13.33 12.86 1.63
CA GLU A 178 -13.85 14.15 1.14
C GLU A 178 -14.08 14.11 -0.37
N VAL A 179 -13.14 13.54 -1.15
CA VAL A 179 -13.31 13.37 -2.61
C VAL A 179 -14.47 12.41 -2.92
N ALA A 180 -14.59 11.30 -2.21
CA ALA A 180 -15.70 10.36 -2.39
C ALA A 180 -17.06 11.06 -2.11
N GLN A 181 -17.12 11.87 -1.06
CA GLN A 181 -18.33 12.66 -0.74
C GLN A 181 -18.63 13.71 -1.81
N GLN A 182 -17.63 14.44 -2.28
CA GLN A 182 -17.80 15.46 -3.34
C GLN A 182 -18.30 14.84 -4.65
N LYS A 183 -17.83 13.61 -4.99
CA LYS A 183 -18.30 12.85 -6.14
C LYS A 183 -19.68 12.18 -5.90
N GLY A 184 -20.21 12.26 -4.69
CA GLY A 184 -21.50 11.67 -4.31
C GLY A 184 -21.48 10.14 -4.29
N TRP A 185 -20.30 9.52 -4.10
CA TRP A 185 -20.18 8.07 -4.02
C TRP A 185 -20.81 7.53 -2.74
N GLN A 186 -21.63 6.52 -2.87
CA GLN A 186 -22.21 5.75 -1.76
C GLN A 186 -21.34 4.54 -1.43
N HIS A 187 -20.74 3.95 -2.46
CA HIS A 187 -19.75 2.88 -2.34
C HIS A 187 -18.45 3.27 -3.04
N VAL A 188 -17.35 2.77 -2.52
CA VAL A 188 -16.02 2.88 -3.13
C VAL A 188 -15.41 1.49 -3.17
N VAL A 189 -15.10 1.01 -4.36
CA VAL A 189 -14.40 -0.25 -4.55
C VAL A 189 -12.92 0.00 -4.79
N ALA A 190 -12.07 -0.57 -3.94
CA ALA A 190 -10.63 -0.43 -4.09
C ALA A 190 -10.05 -1.48 -5.04
N HIS A 191 -9.16 -1.04 -5.91
CA HIS A 191 -8.20 -1.85 -6.66
C HIS A 191 -6.78 -1.50 -6.19
N GLN A 192 -6.11 -2.46 -5.57
CA GLN A 192 -4.69 -2.31 -5.22
C GLN A 192 -3.82 -2.81 -6.34
N THR A 193 -2.77 -2.06 -6.68
CA THR A 193 -1.86 -2.46 -7.74
C THR A 193 -0.42 -1.99 -7.51
N ARG A 194 0.52 -2.68 -8.15
CA ARG A 194 1.92 -2.28 -8.38
C ARG A 194 2.28 -2.37 -9.86
N ASN A 195 1.29 -2.52 -10.73
CA ASN A 195 1.45 -2.75 -12.14
C ASN A 195 0.77 -1.66 -12.98
N VAL A 196 1.20 -1.50 -14.20
CA VAL A 196 0.44 -0.78 -15.22
C VAL A 196 -0.80 -1.60 -15.60
N PRO A 197 -1.93 -0.95 -15.97
CA PRO A 197 -3.16 -1.67 -16.29
C PRO A 197 -3.07 -2.38 -17.65
N HIS A 198 -3.75 -3.50 -17.72
CA HIS A 198 -4.11 -4.21 -18.95
C HIS A 198 -5.58 -4.60 -18.89
N THR A 199 -6.15 -5.10 -19.99
CA THR A 199 -7.59 -5.39 -20.09
C THR A 199 -8.11 -6.36 -19.03
N GLY A 200 -7.28 -7.31 -18.57
CA GLY A 200 -7.63 -8.17 -17.43
C GLY A 200 -7.90 -7.38 -16.15
N HIS A 201 -7.07 -6.38 -15.82
CA HIS A 201 -7.31 -5.50 -14.67
C HIS A 201 -8.59 -4.67 -14.84
N GLU A 202 -8.85 -4.19 -16.07
CA GLU A 202 -10.06 -3.43 -16.38
C GLU A 202 -11.32 -4.28 -16.20
N ALA A 203 -11.29 -5.55 -16.63
CA ALA A 203 -12.38 -6.49 -16.41
C ALA A 203 -12.65 -6.75 -14.93
N LEU A 204 -11.57 -6.97 -14.13
CA LEU A 204 -11.68 -7.15 -12.69
C LEU A 204 -12.30 -5.91 -12.01
N MET A 205 -11.88 -4.70 -12.39
CA MET A 205 -12.46 -3.45 -11.84
C MET A 205 -13.95 -3.33 -12.17
N LYS A 206 -14.38 -3.68 -13.39
CA LYS A 206 -15.80 -3.68 -13.77
C LYS A 206 -16.60 -4.70 -12.97
N GLN A 207 -16.11 -5.94 -12.86
CA GLN A 207 -16.77 -6.99 -12.08
C GLN A 207 -16.94 -6.56 -10.61
N ALA A 208 -15.89 -6.01 -10.01
CA ALA A 208 -15.94 -5.51 -8.63
C ALA A 208 -16.88 -4.31 -8.47
N TRP A 209 -16.94 -3.43 -9.47
CA TRP A 209 -17.88 -2.30 -9.49
C TRP A 209 -19.32 -2.78 -9.52
N PHE A 210 -19.65 -3.78 -10.37
CA PHE A 210 -21.00 -4.35 -10.41
C PHE A 210 -21.36 -5.05 -9.08
N ALA A 211 -20.44 -5.83 -8.52
CA ALA A 211 -20.65 -6.48 -7.22
C ALA A 211 -20.89 -5.46 -6.09
N ALA A 212 -20.21 -4.31 -6.13
CA ALA A 212 -20.39 -3.27 -5.12
C ALA A 212 -21.71 -2.48 -5.26
N ASN A 213 -22.45 -2.65 -6.35
CA ASN A 213 -23.75 -2.01 -6.56
C ASN A 213 -24.95 -2.93 -6.23
N GLU A 214 -24.74 -4.16 -5.77
CA GLU A 214 -25.84 -5.12 -5.51
C GLU A 214 -26.89 -4.59 -4.52
N ASP A 215 -26.47 -3.78 -3.56
CA ASP A 215 -27.31 -3.20 -2.51
C ASP A 215 -27.89 -1.82 -2.90
N LEU A 216 -27.54 -1.26 -4.06
CA LEU A 216 -27.98 0.07 -4.48
C LEU A 216 -29.16 0.01 -5.45
N PRO A 217 -30.09 0.98 -5.38
CA PRO A 217 -31.13 1.11 -6.39
C PRO A 217 -30.55 1.29 -7.80
N VAL A 218 -31.16 0.67 -8.79
CA VAL A 218 -30.67 0.65 -10.19
C VAL A 218 -30.48 2.05 -10.79
N ASP A 219 -31.25 3.03 -10.34
CA ASP A 219 -31.21 4.43 -10.78
C ASP A 219 -30.13 5.28 -10.06
N THR A 220 -29.47 4.73 -9.03
CA THR A 220 -28.53 5.44 -8.17
C THR A 220 -27.11 4.86 -8.13
N LEU A 221 -26.64 4.22 -9.19
CA LEU A 221 -25.35 3.54 -9.26
C LEU A 221 -24.14 4.47 -8.97
N LYS A 222 -24.06 5.00 -7.74
CA LYS A 222 -23.03 5.93 -7.26
C LYS A 222 -21.89 5.21 -6.57
N THR A 223 -21.18 4.39 -7.32
CA THR A 223 -20.01 3.66 -6.86
C THR A 223 -18.75 4.17 -7.56
N GLY A 224 -17.74 4.54 -6.77
CA GLY A 224 -16.43 4.89 -7.29
C GLY A 224 -15.50 3.69 -7.34
N VAL A 225 -14.57 3.70 -8.30
CA VAL A 225 -13.41 2.81 -8.36
C VAL A 225 -12.17 3.59 -7.95
N LEU A 226 -11.61 3.24 -6.81
CA LEU A 226 -10.35 3.77 -6.32
C LEU A 226 -9.21 2.82 -6.70
N VAL A 227 -8.38 3.20 -7.66
CA VAL A 227 -7.08 2.55 -7.87
C VAL A 227 -6.09 3.16 -6.88
N ASN A 228 -5.68 2.37 -5.90
CA ASN A 228 -4.70 2.80 -4.90
C ASN A 228 -3.41 2.01 -5.08
N ALA A 229 -2.41 2.64 -5.71
CA ALA A 229 -1.12 2.03 -5.95
C ALA A 229 -0.30 1.92 -4.66
N ILE A 230 0.50 0.87 -4.54
CA ILE A 230 1.46 0.71 -3.46
C ILE A 230 2.82 1.22 -3.93
N MET A 231 3.31 2.26 -3.25
CA MET A 231 4.64 2.85 -3.49
C MET A 231 5.57 2.51 -2.34
N GLY A 232 6.61 1.75 -2.64
CA GLY A 232 7.58 1.30 -1.66
C GLY A 232 8.94 1.02 -2.28
N GLN A 233 9.67 0.07 -1.71
CA GLN A 233 10.94 -0.36 -2.24
C GLN A 233 10.79 -0.97 -3.63
N LYS A 234 11.63 -0.55 -4.56
CA LYS A 234 11.70 -1.04 -5.93
C LYS A 234 12.90 -1.94 -6.14
N ARG A 235 12.74 -2.90 -7.02
CA ARG A 235 13.79 -3.79 -7.52
C ARG A 235 13.93 -3.66 -9.00
N VAL A 236 15.09 -3.99 -9.53
CA VAL A 236 15.31 -4.10 -10.97
C VAL A 236 14.25 -5.03 -11.57
N GLY A 237 13.60 -4.55 -12.63
CA GLY A 237 12.50 -5.24 -13.29
C GLY A 237 11.09 -4.88 -12.79
N ASP A 238 10.91 -4.17 -11.67
CA ASP A 238 9.61 -3.60 -11.31
C ASP A 238 9.21 -2.50 -12.31
N TYR A 239 7.91 -2.17 -12.38
CA TYR A 239 7.49 -0.97 -13.12
C TYR A 239 7.97 0.31 -12.40
N VAL A 240 8.33 1.31 -13.17
CA VAL A 240 8.62 2.66 -12.67
C VAL A 240 7.39 3.23 -11.97
N ASP A 241 7.56 3.84 -10.79
CA ASP A 241 6.45 4.32 -9.94
C ASP A 241 5.53 5.30 -10.69
N GLU A 242 6.14 6.22 -11.42
CA GLU A 242 5.46 7.24 -12.20
C GLU A 242 4.62 6.61 -13.32
N ALA A 243 5.15 5.59 -14.00
CA ALA A 243 4.43 4.87 -15.05
C ALA A 243 3.18 4.18 -14.52
N ILE A 244 3.23 3.61 -13.31
CA ILE A 244 2.06 2.98 -12.68
C ILE A 244 0.94 4.01 -12.49
N LEU A 245 1.23 5.15 -11.85
CA LEU A 245 0.22 6.16 -11.55
C LEU A 245 -0.37 6.77 -12.81
N LEU A 246 0.48 7.18 -13.73
CA LEU A 246 0.06 7.84 -14.95
C LEU A 246 -0.72 6.89 -15.86
N ALA A 247 -0.29 5.63 -16.01
CA ALA A 247 -0.98 4.63 -16.78
C ALA A 247 -2.35 4.25 -16.20
N GLN A 248 -2.45 4.10 -14.86
CA GLN A 248 -3.74 3.89 -14.21
C GLN A 248 -4.67 5.09 -14.42
N ASN A 249 -4.15 6.31 -14.34
CA ASN A 249 -4.93 7.52 -14.60
C ASN A 249 -5.34 7.66 -16.07
N ALA A 250 -4.57 7.10 -17.01
CA ALA A 250 -4.90 7.12 -18.43
C ALA A 250 -6.24 6.44 -18.74
N LEU A 251 -6.66 5.46 -17.95
CA LEU A 251 -8.00 4.85 -18.07
C LEU A 251 -9.12 5.87 -17.89
N ARG A 252 -8.92 6.90 -17.07
CA ARG A 252 -9.87 7.99 -16.86
C ARG A 252 -9.68 9.09 -17.93
N THR A 253 -8.45 9.56 -18.14
CA THR A 253 -8.18 10.68 -19.02
C THR A 253 -8.43 10.37 -20.51
N SER A 254 -8.38 9.09 -20.91
CA SER A 254 -8.78 8.63 -22.23
C SER A 254 -10.30 8.43 -22.40
N GLY A 255 -11.07 8.61 -21.33
CA GLY A 255 -12.52 8.45 -21.34
C GLY A 255 -13.02 6.98 -21.25
N TYR A 256 -12.12 6.03 -20.96
CA TYR A 256 -12.55 4.64 -20.79
C TYR A 256 -13.38 4.46 -19.52
N PHE A 257 -12.90 4.90 -18.38
CA PHE A 257 -13.73 5.14 -17.21
C PHE A 257 -14.20 6.60 -17.20
N ARG A 258 -15.43 6.80 -16.77
CA ARG A 258 -15.97 8.14 -16.58
C ARG A 258 -15.20 8.86 -15.46
N ASP A 259 -15.08 10.16 -15.58
CA ASP A 259 -14.38 11.02 -14.63
C ASP A 259 -15.00 11.00 -13.22
N ASP A 260 -16.32 10.82 -13.16
CA ASP A 260 -17.08 10.71 -11.90
C ASP A 260 -17.07 9.31 -11.26
N VAL A 261 -16.45 8.30 -11.92
CA VAL A 261 -16.41 6.90 -11.44
C VAL A 261 -15.02 6.49 -11.00
N HIS A 262 -13.96 7.01 -11.59
CA HIS A 262 -12.61 6.50 -11.40
C HIS A 262 -11.70 7.55 -10.72
N MET A 263 -10.84 7.09 -9.82
CA MET A 263 -9.82 7.89 -9.14
C MET A 263 -8.56 7.06 -8.93
N VAL A 264 -7.41 7.71 -9.05
CA VAL A 264 -6.10 7.11 -8.76
C VAL A 264 -5.46 7.83 -7.59
N SER A 265 -4.89 7.07 -6.68
CA SER A 265 -4.05 7.54 -5.57
C SER A 265 -2.98 6.52 -5.24
N PHE A 266 -2.19 6.78 -4.21
CA PHE A 266 -1.22 5.80 -3.72
C PHE A 266 -1.10 5.80 -2.20
N THR A 267 -0.53 4.71 -1.68
CA THR A 267 -0.15 4.56 -0.28
C THR A 267 1.34 4.23 -0.22
N LEU A 268 2.06 4.88 0.69
CA LEU A 268 3.45 4.55 0.99
C LEU A 268 3.50 3.30 1.87
N TRP A 269 3.96 2.20 1.29
CA TRP A 269 4.07 0.91 1.97
C TRP A 269 5.12 0.02 1.31
N ASP A 270 6.04 -0.48 2.11
CA ASP A 270 6.99 -1.50 1.67
C ASP A 270 6.39 -2.89 1.90
N MET A 271 5.82 -3.46 0.84
CA MET A 271 5.17 -4.77 0.90
C MET A 271 6.04 -5.82 1.62
N ARG A 272 5.40 -6.56 2.51
CA ARG A 272 6.01 -7.67 3.26
C ARG A 272 5.92 -8.99 2.49
N TYR A 273 5.00 -9.06 1.50
CA TYR A 273 4.67 -10.29 0.77
C TYR A 273 4.12 -11.41 1.68
N ALA A 274 3.45 -11.03 2.76
CA ALA A 274 2.89 -11.95 3.76
C ALA A 274 1.58 -12.64 3.31
N GLY A 275 1.28 -12.61 2.00
CA GLY A 275 0.15 -13.31 1.41
C GLY A 275 -1.17 -13.08 2.14
N PRO A 276 -1.74 -14.12 2.80
CA PRO A 276 -3.02 -14.02 3.49
C PRO A 276 -3.08 -12.93 4.56
N ARG A 277 -2.05 -12.79 5.39
CA ARG A 277 -2.00 -11.76 6.43
C ARG A 277 -1.91 -10.35 5.84
N GLU A 278 -1.15 -10.18 4.78
CA GLU A 278 -1.06 -8.88 4.10
C GLU A 278 -2.35 -8.52 3.37
N ALA A 279 -3.14 -9.50 2.91
CA ALA A 279 -4.46 -9.25 2.34
C ALA A 279 -5.43 -8.66 3.38
N ILE A 280 -5.43 -9.17 4.61
CA ILE A 280 -6.17 -8.57 5.74
C ILE A 280 -5.71 -7.14 6.00
N PHE A 281 -4.39 -6.92 6.07
CA PHE A 281 -3.81 -5.58 6.26
C PHE A 281 -4.23 -4.61 5.14
N HIS A 282 -4.22 -5.07 3.89
CA HIS A 282 -4.68 -4.28 2.76
C HIS A 282 -6.17 -3.94 2.84
N ALA A 283 -7.01 -4.82 3.37
CA ALA A 283 -8.42 -4.53 3.63
C ALA A 283 -8.57 -3.43 4.69
N ILE A 284 -7.79 -3.50 5.78
CA ILE A 284 -7.76 -2.48 6.84
C ILE A 284 -7.37 -1.12 6.26
N LEU A 285 -6.28 -1.06 5.49
CA LEU A 285 -5.84 0.18 4.83
C LEU A 285 -6.95 0.80 3.99
N ARG A 286 -7.65 0.01 3.16
CA ARG A 286 -8.71 0.52 2.28
C ARG A 286 -9.94 0.95 3.05
N THR A 287 -10.24 0.28 4.16
CA THR A 287 -11.25 0.77 5.11
C THR A 287 -10.90 2.17 5.61
N ASN A 288 -9.66 2.39 5.99
CA ASN A 288 -9.19 3.70 6.47
C ASN A 288 -9.26 4.79 5.37
N LEU A 289 -9.10 4.42 4.09
CA LEU A 289 -9.32 5.32 2.95
C LEU A 289 -10.81 5.60 2.68
N GLY A 290 -11.73 4.92 3.34
CA GLY A 290 -13.18 5.09 3.15
C GLY A 290 -13.78 4.15 2.10
N CYS A 291 -13.06 3.10 1.70
CA CYS A 291 -13.60 2.10 0.79
C CYS A 291 -14.60 1.19 1.51
N SER A 292 -15.74 0.94 0.85
CA SER A 292 -16.76 -0.01 1.30
C SER A 292 -16.51 -1.43 0.78
N HIS A 293 -15.73 -1.54 -0.31
CA HIS A 293 -15.38 -2.80 -0.96
C HIS A 293 -13.90 -2.81 -1.36
N HIS A 294 -13.30 -3.98 -1.40
CA HIS A 294 -11.96 -4.18 -1.95
C HIS A 294 -11.92 -5.48 -2.76
N MET A 295 -11.41 -5.40 -3.98
CA MET A 295 -11.26 -6.57 -4.85
C MET A 295 -9.99 -7.34 -4.55
N PHE A 296 -10.12 -8.65 -4.43
CA PHE A 296 -9.03 -9.59 -4.22
C PHE A 296 -9.01 -10.62 -5.34
N GLY A 297 -7.98 -10.56 -6.16
CA GLY A 297 -7.72 -11.52 -7.21
C GLY A 297 -6.97 -12.76 -6.71
N ARG A 298 -6.56 -13.60 -7.66
CA ARG A 298 -5.67 -14.72 -7.42
C ARG A 298 -4.33 -14.22 -6.89
N ASP A 299 -3.71 -14.97 -5.96
CA ASP A 299 -2.34 -14.75 -5.46
C ASP A 299 -2.09 -13.34 -4.90
N HIS A 300 -3.07 -12.83 -4.11
CA HIS A 300 -2.99 -11.48 -3.55
C HIS A 300 -1.87 -11.37 -2.51
N ALA A 301 -0.92 -10.46 -2.74
CA ALA A 301 0.24 -10.18 -1.89
C ALA A 301 1.16 -11.39 -1.62
N GLY A 302 1.07 -12.44 -2.44
CA GLY A 302 1.97 -13.58 -2.41
C GLY A 302 3.31 -13.31 -3.09
N VAL A 303 4.24 -14.24 -2.92
CA VAL A 303 5.54 -14.26 -3.57
C VAL A 303 5.99 -15.70 -3.80
N GLY A 304 6.51 -15.98 -5.01
CA GLY A 304 6.95 -17.34 -5.36
C GLY A 304 5.83 -18.38 -5.20
N ASP A 305 6.15 -19.46 -4.55
CA ASP A 305 5.26 -20.59 -4.26
C ASP A 305 4.98 -20.79 -2.76
N PHE A 306 5.19 -19.73 -1.96
CA PHE A 306 4.99 -19.80 -0.51
C PHE A 306 3.52 -19.89 -0.09
N TYR A 307 2.59 -19.45 -0.93
CA TYR A 307 1.15 -19.45 -0.63
C TYR A 307 0.36 -20.06 -1.78
N GLY A 308 -0.76 -20.68 -1.46
CA GLY A 308 -1.72 -21.14 -2.45
C GLY A 308 -2.43 -19.95 -3.14
N PRO A 309 -2.92 -20.13 -4.37
CA PRO A 309 -3.46 -19.05 -5.20
C PRO A 309 -4.68 -18.35 -4.61
N TYR A 310 -5.37 -18.97 -3.65
CA TYR A 310 -6.58 -18.41 -3.01
C TYR A 310 -6.49 -18.36 -1.48
N ASP A 311 -5.33 -18.59 -0.88
CA ASP A 311 -5.15 -18.57 0.58
C ASP A 311 -5.50 -17.20 1.18
N ALA A 312 -5.20 -16.11 0.46
CA ALA A 312 -5.58 -14.77 0.86
C ALA A 312 -7.12 -14.61 0.92
N GLN A 313 -7.84 -15.12 -0.07
CA GLN A 313 -9.30 -15.07 -0.09
C GLN A 313 -9.91 -15.94 1.01
N ASN A 314 -9.33 -17.11 1.30
CA ASN A 314 -9.79 -18.00 2.38
C ASN A 314 -9.66 -17.29 3.74
N LEU A 315 -8.51 -16.71 4.06
CA LEU A 315 -8.30 -16.00 5.32
C LEU A 315 -9.22 -14.76 5.45
N LEU A 316 -9.41 -14.01 4.37
CA LEU A 316 -10.36 -12.89 4.34
C LEU A 316 -11.80 -13.36 4.60
N GLN A 317 -12.19 -14.52 4.07
CA GLN A 317 -13.52 -15.11 4.30
C GLN A 317 -13.72 -15.54 5.76
N GLU A 318 -12.69 -16.11 6.40
CA GLU A 318 -12.71 -16.49 7.82
C GLU A 318 -12.89 -15.27 8.74
N HIS A 319 -12.33 -14.13 8.36
CA HIS A 319 -12.39 -12.89 9.14
C HIS A 319 -13.42 -11.88 8.62
N ARG A 320 -14.31 -12.28 7.72
CA ARG A 320 -15.26 -11.37 7.02
C ARG A 320 -16.06 -10.48 7.97
N GLU A 321 -16.55 -11.05 9.08
CA GLU A 321 -17.36 -10.33 10.07
C GLU A 321 -16.59 -9.29 10.88
N LYS A 322 -15.25 -9.38 10.88
CA LYS A 322 -14.35 -8.43 11.55
C LYS A 322 -13.84 -7.32 10.61
N LEU A 323 -14.13 -7.43 9.31
CA LEU A 323 -13.75 -6.43 8.33
C LEU A 323 -14.89 -5.42 8.16
N ALA A 324 -14.57 -4.13 8.22
CA ALA A 324 -15.56 -3.09 8.01
C ALA A 324 -15.93 -2.90 6.53
N LEU A 325 -15.06 -3.33 5.61
CA LEU A 325 -15.36 -3.37 4.17
C LEU A 325 -15.76 -4.79 3.73
N LYS A 326 -16.49 -4.88 2.61
CA LYS A 326 -16.82 -6.16 1.96
C LYS A 326 -15.69 -6.59 1.02
N PRO A 327 -15.02 -7.75 1.23
CA PRO A 327 -14.13 -8.32 0.23
C PRO A 327 -14.91 -8.78 -1.01
N VAL A 328 -14.42 -8.42 -2.19
CA VAL A 328 -14.93 -8.92 -3.47
C VAL A 328 -13.93 -9.93 -4.01
N PHE A 329 -14.28 -11.20 -3.99
CA PHE A 329 -13.41 -12.28 -4.44
C PHE A 329 -13.56 -12.49 -5.94
N LEU A 330 -12.47 -12.28 -6.68
CA LEU A 330 -12.44 -12.42 -8.12
C LEU A 330 -11.60 -13.65 -8.51
N ARG A 331 -11.99 -14.27 -9.60
CA ARG A 331 -11.27 -15.39 -10.21
C ARG A 331 -10.29 -14.88 -11.25
N GLU A 332 -9.40 -15.75 -11.70
CA GLU A 332 -8.51 -15.47 -12.82
C GLU A 332 -9.32 -15.21 -14.08
N ASN A 333 -8.94 -14.16 -14.80
CA ASN A 333 -9.53 -13.80 -16.09
C ASN A 333 -8.51 -14.02 -17.21
N TRP A 334 -8.99 -14.39 -18.36
CA TRP A 334 -8.23 -14.61 -19.58
C TRP A 334 -9.02 -14.15 -20.79
N TYR A 335 -8.35 -13.94 -21.92
CA TYR A 335 -9.02 -13.65 -23.18
C TYR A 335 -9.46 -14.95 -23.85
N SER A 336 -10.74 -15.03 -24.26
CA SER A 336 -11.27 -16.11 -25.06
C SER A 336 -11.39 -15.67 -26.53
N PRO A 337 -10.61 -16.26 -27.45
CA PRO A 337 -10.80 -16.01 -28.88
C PRO A 337 -12.19 -16.42 -29.39
N GLU A 338 -12.75 -17.50 -28.83
CA GLU A 338 -14.08 -18.02 -29.19
C GLU A 338 -15.19 -17.05 -28.78
N CYS A 339 -15.12 -16.49 -27.56
CA CYS A 339 -16.10 -15.50 -27.09
C CYS A 339 -15.77 -14.09 -27.56
N SER A 340 -14.53 -13.85 -28.03
CA SER A 340 -13.99 -12.51 -28.33
C SER A 340 -14.09 -11.54 -27.16
N ASP A 341 -13.96 -12.05 -25.92
CA ASP A 341 -14.12 -11.28 -24.70
C ASP A 341 -13.18 -11.78 -23.58
N ILE A 342 -13.17 -11.02 -22.48
CA ILE A 342 -12.49 -11.39 -21.23
C ILE A 342 -13.40 -12.30 -20.43
N GLU A 343 -12.93 -13.52 -20.20
CA GLU A 343 -13.69 -14.58 -19.59
C GLU A 343 -12.96 -15.15 -18.35
N SER A 344 -13.67 -16.03 -17.65
CA SER A 344 -13.16 -16.74 -16.49
C SER A 344 -13.56 -18.21 -16.58
N SER A 345 -12.66 -19.12 -16.16
CA SER A 345 -12.95 -20.55 -16.08
C SER A 345 -14.15 -20.92 -15.17
N ALA A 346 -14.59 -19.97 -14.34
CA ALA A 346 -15.81 -20.13 -13.55
C ALA A 346 -17.10 -20.07 -14.39
N LEU A 347 -17.06 -19.45 -15.56
CA LEU A 347 -18.23 -19.19 -16.40
C LEU A 347 -18.10 -19.75 -17.82
N CYS A 348 -16.91 -19.65 -18.42
CA CYS A 348 -16.66 -20.01 -19.81
C CYS A 348 -16.10 -21.43 -19.92
N GLY A 349 -16.62 -22.22 -20.86
CA GLY A 349 -16.18 -23.58 -21.11
C GLY A 349 -15.04 -23.73 -22.13
N PHE A 350 -14.46 -22.61 -22.63
CA PHE A 350 -13.38 -22.61 -23.63
C PHE A 350 -11.99 -22.47 -23.03
N ASP A 351 -11.73 -23.15 -21.89
CA ASP A 351 -10.46 -23.06 -21.17
C ASP A 351 -9.24 -23.51 -22.00
N SER A 352 -9.46 -24.44 -22.97
CA SER A 352 -8.37 -24.99 -23.81
C SER A 352 -7.73 -23.96 -24.74
N THR A 353 -8.45 -22.87 -25.06
CA THR A 353 -7.98 -21.81 -25.95
C THR A 353 -7.72 -20.51 -25.20
N ALA A 354 -7.82 -20.53 -23.86
CA ALA A 354 -7.60 -19.39 -23.00
C ALA A 354 -6.23 -18.73 -23.24
N GLN A 355 -6.24 -17.42 -23.46
CA GLN A 355 -5.04 -16.59 -23.60
C GLN A 355 -4.87 -15.74 -22.33
N SER A 356 -3.94 -16.15 -21.47
CA SER A 356 -3.71 -15.44 -20.20
C SER A 356 -2.98 -14.11 -20.38
N PHE A 357 -3.34 -13.13 -19.56
CA PHE A 357 -2.60 -11.88 -19.44
C PHE A 357 -1.39 -12.09 -18.52
N SER A 358 -0.38 -12.81 -19.03
CA SER A 358 0.82 -13.04 -18.23
C SER A 358 1.64 -11.75 -18.07
N GLY A 359 2.22 -11.56 -16.91
CA GLY A 359 3.15 -10.45 -16.68
C GLY A 359 4.34 -10.47 -17.66
N SER A 360 4.76 -11.65 -18.14
CA SER A 360 5.80 -11.81 -19.15
C SER A 360 5.36 -11.28 -20.51
N LEU A 361 4.13 -11.57 -20.96
CA LEU A 361 3.59 -11.03 -22.21
C LEU A 361 3.58 -9.50 -22.23
N ILE A 362 3.03 -8.90 -21.16
CA ILE A 362 2.98 -7.43 -21.03
C ILE A 362 4.39 -6.83 -21.02
N ARG A 363 5.33 -7.50 -20.32
CA ARG A 363 6.73 -7.06 -20.30
C ARG A 363 7.39 -7.12 -21.67
N SER A 364 7.22 -8.19 -22.44
CA SER A 364 7.75 -8.30 -23.80
C SER A 364 7.20 -7.18 -24.69
N ILE A 365 5.88 -6.96 -24.68
CA ILE A 365 5.23 -5.90 -25.44
C ILE A 365 5.85 -4.53 -25.15
N LEU A 366 6.07 -4.22 -23.87
CA LEU A 366 6.63 -2.93 -23.45
C LEU A 366 8.14 -2.85 -23.73
N THR A 367 8.88 -3.96 -23.60
CA THR A 367 10.32 -4.00 -23.89
C THR A 367 10.60 -3.86 -25.38
N ASP A 368 9.80 -4.51 -26.21
CA ASP A 368 9.94 -4.51 -27.67
C ASP A 368 9.25 -3.28 -28.31
N GLU A 369 8.64 -2.42 -27.50
CA GLU A 369 7.90 -1.21 -27.93
C GLU A 369 6.82 -1.50 -28.98
N VAL A 370 6.24 -2.71 -28.92
CA VAL A 370 5.20 -3.15 -29.85
C VAL A 370 3.85 -2.65 -29.38
N LYS A 371 3.24 -1.72 -30.12
CA LYS A 371 1.92 -1.19 -29.77
C LYS A 371 0.87 -2.30 -29.76
N PRO A 372 0.27 -2.64 -28.58
CA PRO A 372 -0.65 -3.77 -28.46
C PRO A 372 -2.01 -3.47 -29.06
N THR A 373 -2.78 -4.52 -29.30
CA THR A 373 -4.22 -4.39 -29.58
C THR A 373 -4.97 -4.01 -28.31
N ARG A 374 -6.16 -3.41 -28.46
CA ARG A 374 -7.05 -3.07 -27.33
C ARG A 374 -7.50 -4.28 -26.50
N MET A 375 -7.33 -5.49 -27.05
CA MET A 375 -7.65 -6.74 -26.35
C MET A 375 -6.62 -7.11 -25.30
N VAL A 376 -5.41 -6.58 -25.37
CA VAL A 376 -4.33 -6.84 -24.40
C VAL A 376 -4.11 -5.62 -23.51
N MET A 377 -3.89 -4.48 -24.11
CA MET A 377 -3.68 -3.20 -23.43
C MET A 377 -4.18 -2.06 -24.32
N ARG A 378 -4.79 -1.05 -23.73
CA ARG A 378 -5.23 0.11 -24.51
C ARG A 378 -4.04 0.86 -25.06
N PRO A 379 -4.09 1.27 -26.37
CA PRO A 379 -3.03 2.07 -26.97
C PRO A 379 -2.72 3.35 -26.19
N GLU A 380 -3.74 3.99 -25.63
CA GLU A 380 -3.61 5.22 -24.84
C GLU A 380 -2.85 4.96 -23.52
N VAL A 381 -3.04 3.80 -22.91
CA VAL A 381 -2.27 3.35 -21.73
C VAL A 381 -0.82 3.05 -22.12
N PHE A 382 -0.61 2.33 -23.23
CA PHE A 382 0.72 2.02 -23.74
C PHE A 382 1.52 3.31 -24.02
N ASP A 383 0.92 4.27 -24.72
CA ASP A 383 1.57 5.55 -25.04
C ASP A 383 2.02 6.28 -23.75
N VAL A 384 1.19 6.33 -22.71
CA VAL A 384 1.54 6.93 -21.42
C VAL A 384 2.65 6.16 -20.70
N VAL A 385 2.68 4.83 -20.79
CA VAL A 385 3.77 4.02 -20.23
C VAL A 385 5.10 4.34 -20.90
N MET A 386 5.10 4.46 -22.24
CA MET A 386 6.32 4.76 -23.01
C MET A 386 6.79 6.21 -22.82
N GLU A 387 5.87 7.17 -22.72
CA GLU A 387 6.20 8.55 -22.32
C GLU A 387 6.84 8.60 -20.92
N SER A 388 6.27 7.84 -19.98
CA SER A 388 6.82 7.73 -18.63
C SER A 388 8.18 7.07 -18.60
N ALA A 389 8.41 6.06 -19.45
CA ALA A 389 9.72 5.41 -19.63
C ALA A 389 10.79 6.43 -20.05
N THR A 390 10.46 7.28 -21.03
CA THR A 390 11.36 8.34 -21.51
C THR A 390 11.60 9.41 -20.45
N LYS A 391 10.55 9.88 -19.81
CA LYS A 391 10.62 11.04 -18.88
C LYS A 391 11.22 10.70 -17.52
N TYR A 392 10.88 9.54 -16.99
CA TYR A 392 11.22 9.15 -15.59
C TYR A 392 12.07 7.88 -15.51
N GLY A 393 11.91 6.96 -16.47
CA GLY A 393 12.45 5.60 -16.42
C GLY A 393 13.82 5.41 -17.07
N GLN A 394 14.54 6.50 -17.44
CA GLN A 394 15.81 6.41 -18.15
C GLN A 394 15.70 5.58 -19.46
N GLY A 395 14.61 5.79 -20.19
CA GLY A 395 14.32 5.08 -21.44
C GLY A 395 13.64 3.71 -21.28
N SER A 396 13.34 3.28 -20.05
CA SER A 396 12.69 1.98 -19.78
C SER A 396 11.45 2.16 -18.89
N PRO A 397 10.33 1.46 -19.18
CA PRO A 397 9.18 1.41 -18.26
C PRO A 397 9.46 0.58 -17.01
N PHE A 398 10.60 -0.12 -16.99
CA PHE A 398 11.03 -0.97 -15.87
C PHE A 398 12.22 -0.34 -15.16
N VAL A 399 12.21 -0.51 -13.85
CA VAL A 399 13.31 -0.12 -12.96
C VAL A 399 14.58 -0.83 -13.38
N ASN A 400 15.62 -0.07 -13.62
CA ASN A 400 16.99 -0.52 -13.83
C ASN A 400 17.93 0.11 -12.80
N GLU A 401 19.21 -0.24 -12.81
CA GLU A 401 20.18 0.29 -11.85
C GLU A 401 20.38 1.80 -11.98
N GLU A 402 20.31 2.33 -13.20
CA GLU A 402 20.46 3.75 -13.46
C GLU A 402 19.28 4.55 -12.90
N TYR A 403 18.04 4.04 -13.10
CA TYR A 403 16.85 4.61 -12.48
C TYR A 403 16.98 4.63 -10.96
N LEU A 404 17.43 3.53 -10.32
CA LEU A 404 17.58 3.47 -8.87
C LEU A 404 18.58 4.50 -8.33
N LYS A 405 19.62 4.83 -9.11
CA LYS A 405 20.63 5.83 -8.73
C LYS A 405 20.15 7.27 -8.92
N ASN A 406 19.39 7.53 -10.00
CA ASN A 406 19.13 8.88 -10.49
C ASN A 406 17.68 9.34 -10.27
N ARG A 407 16.77 8.43 -9.84
CA ARG A 407 15.37 8.80 -9.63
C ARG A 407 15.21 9.88 -8.58
N LEU A 408 14.33 10.81 -8.82
CA LEU A 408 13.88 11.74 -7.80
C LEU A 408 13.17 10.96 -6.66
N PRO A 409 13.35 11.38 -5.42
CA PRO A 409 12.58 10.81 -4.32
C PRO A 409 11.08 11.09 -4.54
N ILE A 410 10.22 10.20 -4.04
CA ILE A 410 8.76 10.41 -4.06
C ILE A 410 8.39 11.70 -3.32
N PHE A 411 9.06 11.93 -2.20
CA PHE A 411 8.92 13.12 -1.36
C PHE A 411 10.26 13.52 -0.75
N TYR A 412 10.34 14.73 -0.26
CA TYR A 412 11.42 15.25 0.57
C TYR A 412 10.84 15.98 1.79
N LEU A 413 11.67 16.23 2.79
CA LEU A 413 11.32 17.07 3.93
C LEU A 413 11.99 18.44 3.78
N ALA A 414 11.30 19.50 4.14
CA ALA A 414 11.89 20.82 4.21
C ALA A 414 13.00 20.84 5.29
N GLN A 415 14.09 21.56 5.02
CA GLN A 415 15.09 21.85 6.07
C GLN A 415 14.43 22.82 7.05
N LEU A 416 14.36 22.43 8.31
CA LEU A 416 13.90 23.32 9.37
C LEU A 416 15.08 24.24 9.72
N GLU A 417 14.88 25.56 9.62
CA GLU A 417 15.86 26.51 10.14
C GLU A 417 15.95 26.29 11.65
N GLU A 418 17.12 25.94 12.14
CA GLU A 418 17.37 25.91 13.57
C GLU A 418 17.31 27.37 14.06
N LEU A 419 16.32 27.66 14.86
CA LEU A 419 16.28 28.92 15.60
C LEU A 419 17.36 28.82 16.68
N ASP A 420 18.48 29.56 16.49
CA ASP A 420 19.58 29.72 17.44
C ASP A 420 19.12 30.15 18.85
#